data_f9d2ec655fe2592827bf758b82753f81
#
_entry.id   f9d2ec655fe2592827bf758b82753f81
#
_cell.length_a   1.000
_cell.length_b   1.000
_cell.length_c   1.000
_cell.angle_alpha   90.00
_cell.angle_beta   90.00
_cell.angle_gamma   90.00
#
_symmetry.space_group_name_H-M   'P 1'
#
loop_
_entity.id
_entity.type
_entity.pdbx_description
1 polymer ?
#
loop_
_entity_poly.entity_id
_entity_poly.type
_entity_poly.pdbx_seq_one_letter_code
_entity_poly.pdbx_strand_id
1 'polypeptide(L)'
;MKRDRWLVLCAALLAGTAWAQTQGNLEIDQAWARATPPGASVGGGYVTVRNAGAAADKLIGASSPAADHVELHVMSIYNGIMRMRQAPSFEVPAHGELMLKPGGKHLMFLDLKRPFKAGERVPVELRFEKAGQVEVQLEVGAMGASAPMSMPMHK
;
A
#
# COMPACT_ATOMS: atom_id res chain seq x y z
N MET A 1 -60.63 3.53 -11.28
CA MET A 1 -59.45 2.92 -11.89
C MET A 1 -58.21 3.36 -11.10
N LYS A 2 -57.76 2.53 -10.19
CA LYS A 2 -56.51 2.78 -9.41
C LYS A 2 -55.41 1.95 -10.03
N ARG A 3 -54.36 2.62 -10.50
CA ARG A 3 -53.17 1.97 -11.07
C ARG A 3 -52.13 1.91 -9.95
N ASP A 4 -51.97 0.75 -9.37
CA ASP A 4 -50.97 0.47 -8.36
C ASP A 4 -49.59 0.36 -9.02
N ARG A 5 -48.73 1.34 -8.69
CA ARG A 5 -47.33 1.35 -9.13
C ARG A 5 -46.51 0.63 -8.06
N TRP A 6 -46.15 -0.58 -8.36
CA TRP A 6 -45.19 -1.36 -7.56
C TRP A 6 -43.80 -0.82 -7.77
N LEU A 7 -43.24 -0.18 -6.75
CA LEU A 7 -41.86 0.19 -6.69
C LEU A 7 -41.04 -1.04 -6.28
N VAL A 8 -40.36 -1.63 -7.24
CA VAL A 8 -39.38 -2.68 -6.99
C VAL A 8 -38.08 -1.99 -6.51
N LEU A 9 -37.81 -2.12 -5.22
CA LEU A 9 -36.60 -1.65 -4.60
C LEU A 9 -35.49 -2.68 -4.90
N CYS A 10 -34.67 -2.44 -5.92
CA CYS A 10 -33.44 -3.22 -6.15
C CYS A 10 -32.40 -2.79 -5.15
N ALA A 11 -32.21 -3.57 -4.08
CA ALA A 11 -31.08 -3.46 -3.19
C ALA A 11 -29.82 -3.99 -3.94
N ALA A 12 -28.98 -3.09 -4.43
CA ALA A 12 -27.70 -3.46 -4.98
C ALA A 12 -26.74 -3.82 -3.83
N LEU A 13 -26.44 -5.10 -3.69
CA LEU A 13 -25.36 -5.58 -2.85
C LEU A 13 -24.03 -5.11 -3.45
N LEU A 14 -23.43 -4.10 -2.83
CA LEU A 14 -22.07 -3.68 -3.13
C LEU A 14 -21.13 -4.72 -2.52
N ALA A 15 -20.78 -5.75 -3.29
CA ALA A 15 -19.66 -6.60 -2.97
C ALA A 15 -18.38 -5.73 -3.08
N GLY A 16 -17.74 -5.48 -1.94
CA GLY A 16 -16.48 -4.74 -1.88
C GLY A 16 -15.37 -5.54 -2.53
N THR A 17 -15.13 -5.33 -3.81
CA THR A 17 -13.93 -5.81 -4.48
C THR A 17 -12.77 -4.95 -4.04
N ALA A 18 -11.66 -5.58 -3.67
CA ALA A 18 -10.40 -4.89 -3.44
C ALA A 18 -9.92 -4.31 -4.78
N TRP A 19 -10.15 -3.02 -4.96
CA TRP A 19 -9.83 -2.33 -6.20
C TRP A 19 -8.35 -1.94 -6.18
N ALA A 20 -7.61 -2.34 -7.21
CA ALA A 20 -6.34 -1.70 -7.52
C ALA A 20 -6.60 -0.22 -7.76
N GLN A 21 -5.83 0.65 -7.10
CA GLN A 21 -5.93 2.10 -7.31
C GLN A 21 -5.20 2.46 -8.60
N THR A 22 -5.89 3.15 -9.50
CA THR A 22 -5.31 3.61 -10.77
C THR A 22 -5.27 5.13 -10.78
N GLN A 23 -4.11 5.69 -11.05
CA GLN A 23 -3.90 7.12 -11.24
C GLN A 23 -3.08 7.36 -12.50
N GLY A 24 -3.73 7.88 -13.54
CA GLY A 24 -3.11 8.00 -14.86
C GLY A 24 -2.70 6.64 -15.41
N ASN A 25 -1.40 6.44 -15.66
CA ASN A 25 -0.82 5.19 -16.10
C ASN A 25 -0.28 4.31 -14.98
N LEU A 26 -0.46 4.71 -13.72
CA LEU A 26 0.00 3.96 -12.55
C LEU A 26 -1.15 3.12 -11.99
N GLU A 27 -0.88 1.85 -11.78
CA GLU A 27 -1.74 0.91 -11.06
C GLU A 27 -1.02 0.48 -9.78
N ILE A 28 -1.69 0.63 -8.64
CA ILE A 28 -1.16 0.25 -7.33
C ILE A 28 -1.95 -0.94 -6.82
N ASP A 29 -1.26 -2.03 -6.59
CA ASP A 29 -1.84 -3.25 -6.05
C ASP A 29 -0.98 -3.82 -4.91
N GLN A 30 -1.40 -4.96 -4.35
CA GLN A 30 -0.71 -5.65 -3.27
C GLN A 30 -0.29 -4.71 -2.13
N ALA A 31 -1.17 -3.77 -1.77
CA ALA A 31 -0.93 -2.84 -0.69
C ALA A 31 -1.20 -3.51 0.66
N TRP A 32 -0.16 -3.66 1.48
CA TRP A 32 -0.26 -4.34 2.76
C TRP A 32 0.77 -3.83 3.77
N ALA A 33 0.55 -4.16 5.03
CA ALA A 33 1.47 -3.86 6.12
C ALA A 33 1.59 -5.07 7.05
N ARG A 34 2.64 -5.14 7.83
CA ARG A 34 2.75 -6.13 8.90
C ARG A 34 2.08 -5.62 10.16
N ALA A 35 1.41 -6.52 10.88
CA ALA A 35 0.97 -6.24 12.23
C ALA A 35 2.18 -5.95 13.11
N THR A 36 2.00 -5.06 14.08
CA THR A 36 3.03 -4.67 15.03
C THR A 36 2.66 -5.13 16.46
N PRO A 37 3.66 -5.43 17.30
CA PRO A 37 3.38 -5.74 18.70
C PRO A 37 2.85 -4.51 19.45
N PRO A 38 2.16 -4.71 20.59
CA PRO A 38 1.76 -3.61 21.44
C PRO A 38 2.96 -2.75 21.87
N GLY A 39 2.80 -1.43 21.81
CA GLY A 39 3.86 -0.48 22.16
C GLY A 39 4.91 -0.24 21.06
N ALA A 40 4.78 -0.87 19.89
CA ALA A 40 5.66 -0.56 18.77
C ALA A 40 5.49 0.88 18.31
N SER A 41 6.61 1.57 18.10
CA SER A 41 6.66 2.93 17.58
C SER A 41 6.88 2.99 16.07
N VAL A 42 7.23 1.86 15.44
CA VAL A 42 7.51 1.77 14.00
C VAL A 42 6.76 0.62 13.36
N GLY A 43 6.44 0.78 12.07
CA GLY A 43 5.81 -0.25 11.26
C GLY A 43 6.29 -0.22 9.82
N GLY A 44 6.12 -1.32 9.13
CA GLY A 44 6.49 -1.45 7.71
C GLY A 44 5.27 -1.63 6.81
N GLY A 45 5.29 -0.97 5.66
CA GLY A 45 4.26 -1.09 4.64
C GLY A 45 4.85 -1.35 3.25
N TYR A 46 4.08 -1.99 2.40
CA TYR A 46 4.52 -2.47 1.09
C TYR A 46 3.41 -2.27 0.06
N VAL A 47 3.81 -1.93 -1.15
CA VAL A 47 2.94 -1.79 -2.31
C VAL A 47 3.68 -2.22 -3.56
N THR A 48 2.95 -2.62 -4.59
CA THR A 48 3.46 -2.78 -5.94
C THR A 48 2.86 -1.69 -6.81
N VAL A 49 3.70 -0.95 -7.51
CA VAL A 49 3.28 0.10 -8.44
C VAL A 49 3.69 -0.31 -9.85
N ARG A 50 2.70 -0.49 -10.72
CA ARG A 50 2.91 -0.77 -12.15
C ARG A 50 2.72 0.49 -12.97
N ASN A 51 3.59 0.71 -13.92
CA ASN A 51 3.54 1.85 -14.83
C ASN A 51 3.32 1.35 -16.27
N ALA A 52 2.12 1.55 -16.78
CA ALA A 52 1.78 1.22 -18.18
C ALA A 52 2.18 2.32 -19.16
N GLY A 53 2.63 3.47 -18.68
CA GLY A 53 3.00 4.61 -19.50
C GLY A 53 4.39 4.52 -20.10
N ALA A 54 4.64 5.32 -21.13
CA ALA A 54 5.92 5.43 -21.81
C ALA A 54 6.93 6.35 -21.08
N ALA A 55 6.52 7.02 -20.03
CA ALA A 55 7.37 7.88 -19.20
C ALA A 55 7.54 7.29 -17.81
N ALA A 56 8.76 7.27 -17.28
CA ALA A 56 9.03 6.91 -15.90
C ALA A 56 8.41 7.93 -14.94
N ASP A 57 8.09 7.49 -13.73
CA ASP A 57 7.68 8.34 -12.61
C ASP A 57 8.54 8.03 -11.39
N LYS A 58 8.35 8.75 -10.30
CA LYS A 58 9.04 8.52 -9.03
C LYS A 58 8.05 8.60 -7.88
N LEU A 59 8.15 7.65 -6.95
CA LEU A 59 7.54 7.78 -5.64
C LEU A 59 8.46 8.65 -4.79
N ILE A 60 7.98 9.84 -4.40
CA ILE A 60 8.78 10.86 -3.72
C ILE A 60 8.43 11.03 -2.24
N GLY A 61 7.41 10.37 -1.75
CA GLY A 61 7.01 10.44 -0.37
C GLY A 61 5.70 9.73 -0.08
N ALA A 62 5.38 9.66 1.18
CA ALA A 62 4.12 9.11 1.67
C ALA A 62 3.72 9.75 2.99
N SER A 63 2.44 9.69 3.34
CA SER A 63 1.91 10.12 4.61
C SER A 63 0.75 9.22 5.05
N SER A 64 0.48 9.21 6.34
CA SER A 64 -0.63 8.43 6.90
C SER A 64 -1.11 9.09 8.21
N PRO A 65 -2.44 9.10 8.48
CA PRO A 65 -2.93 9.53 9.78
C PRO A 65 -2.59 8.55 10.91
N ALA A 66 -2.10 7.35 10.60
CA ALA A 66 -1.72 6.33 11.58
C ALA A 66 -0.31 6.52 12.17
N ALA A 67 0.50 7.43 11.63
CA ALA A 67 1.86 7.72 12.09
C ALA A 67 2.19 9.20 11.90
N ASP A 68 3.16 9.71 12.67
CA ASP A 68 3.60 11.10 12.50
C ASP A 68 4.40 11.29 11.21
N HIS A 69 5.17 10.29 10.82
CA HIS A 69 5.97 10.31 9.61
C HIS A 69 5.88 8.98 8.86
N VAL A 70 5.92 9.06 7.54
CA VAL A 70 6.12 7.90 6.67
C VAL A 70 7.29 8.21 5.74
N GLU A 71 8.31 7.38 5.78
CA GLU A 71 9.54 7.55 5.02
C GLU A 71 9.75 6.40 4.04
N LEU A 72 10.50 6.66 2.98
CA LEU A 72 10.96 5.65 2.04
C LEU A 72 12.29 5.09 2.53
N HIS A 73 12.35 3.78 2.78
CA HIS A 73 13.53 3.12 3.29
C HIS A 73 13.97 1.97 2.39
N VAL A 74 15.28 1.73 2.36
CA VAL A 74 15.90 0.60 1.69
C VAL A 74 16.66 -0.22 2.72
N MET A 75 16.40 -1.52 2.74
CA MET A 75 17.19 -2.48 3.48
C MET A 75 18.20 -3.13 2.54
N SER A 76 19.45 -3.20 2.96
CA SER A 76 20.52 -3.88 2.23
C SER A 76 21.37 -4.71 3.19
N ILE A 77 21.94 -5.79 2.66
CA ILE A 77 22.86 -6.64 3.40
C ILE A 77 24.22 -6.56 2.70
N TYR A 78 25.22 -6.13 3.43
CA TYR A 78 26.60 -6.07 2.96
C TYR A 78 27.52 -6.74 3.98
N ASN A 79 28.30 -7.72 3.55
CA ASN A 79 29.17 -8.52 4.41
C ASN A 79 28.45 -9.10 5.66
N GLY A 80 27.21 -9.58 5.49
CA GLY A 80 26.41 -10.12 6.59
C GLY A 80 25.82 -9.06 7.54
N ILE A 81 26.08 -7.79 7.30
CA ILE A 81 25.54 -6.68 8.09
C ILE A 81 24.32 -6.10 7.39
N MET A 82 23.19 -6.13 8.09
CA MET A 82 21.95 -5.49 7.65
C MET A 82 22.03 -3.98 7.89
N ARG A 83 21.79 -3.21 6.84
CA ARG A 83 21.72 -1.76 6.92
C ARG A 83 20.39 -1.27 6.36
N MET A 84 19.78 -0.32 7.07
CA MET A 84 18.57 0.36 6.66
C MET A 84 18.89 1.85 6.53
N ARG A 85 18.45 2.45 5.43
CA ARG A 85 18.63 3.89 5.21
C ARG A 85 17.43 4.48 4.51
N GLN A 86 17.20 5.75 4.75
CA GLN A 86 16.20 6.54 4.05
C GLN A 86 16.65 6.80 2.61
N ALA A 87 15.71 6.69 1.68
CA ALA A 87 15.89 7.07 0.29
C ALA A 87 15.02 8.30 -0.03
N PRO A 88 15.50 9.23 -0.87
CA PRO A 88 14.72 10.42 -1.24
C PRO A 88 13.56 10.08 -2.19
N SER A 89 13.69 9.02 -2.97
CA SER A 89 12.68 8.59 -3.94
C SER A 89 12.94 7.15 -4.38
N PHE A 90 11.89 6.55 -4.96
CA PHE A 90 12.00 5.29 -5.70
C PHE A 90 11.51 5.48 -7.13
N GLU A 91 12.30 5.07 -8.11
CA GLU A 91 11.92 5.13 -9.51
C GLU A 91 10.83 4.09 -9.84
N VAL A 92 9.83 4.54 -10.62
CA VAL A 92 8.83 3.69 -11.24
C VAL A 92 9.11 3.71 -12.75
N PRO A 93 9.82 2.69 -13.28
CA PRO A 93 10.25 2.73 -14.68
C PRO A 93 9.06 2.72 -15.66
N ALA A 94 9.26 3.32 -16.83
CA ALA A 94 8.29 3.23 -17.92
C ALA A 94 8.07 1.77 -18.33
N HIS A 95 6.82 1.37 -18.55
CA HIS A 95 6.44 -0.01 -18.86
C HIS A 95 6.98 -1.06 -17.87
N GLY A 96 7.18 -0.65 -16.62
CA GLY A 96 7.76 -1.50 -15.58
C GLY A 96 7.03 -1.38 -14.25
N GLU A 97 7.66 -1.86 -13.21
CA GLU A 97 7.09 -1.83 -11.87
C GLU A 97 8.11 -1.44 -10.79
N LEU A 98 7.59 -0.87 -9.72
CA LEU A 98 8.27 -0.69 -8.44
C LEU A 98 7.62 -1.62 -7.44
N MET A 99 8.37 -2.54 -6.86
CA MET A 99 7.90 -3.45 -5.83
C MET A 99 8.54 -3.12 -4.49
N LEU A 100 7.73 -2.74 -3.51
CA LEU A 100 8.14 -2.63 -2.12
C LEU A 100 7.83 -3.96 -1.44
N LYS A 101 8.82 -4.55 -0.79
CA LYS A 101 8.72 -5.88 -0.17
C LYS A 101 9.59 -6.01 1.07
N PRO A 102 9.28 -6.92 1.99
CA PRO A 102 10.13 -7.22 3.13
C PRO A 102 11.56 -7.58 2.70
N GLY A 103 12.53 -7.02 3.38
CA GLY A 103 13.94 -7.23 3.07
C GLY A 103 14.51 -6.35 1.95
N GLY A 104 13.71 -5.47 1.38
CA GLY A 104 14.10 -4.55 0.32
C GLY A 104 13.63 -3.12 0.57
N LYS A 105 13.08 -2.49 -0.47
CA LYS A 105 12.43 -1.19 -0.35
C LYS A 105 11.12 -1.31 0.41
N HIS A 106 10.81 -0.33 1.26
CA HIS A 106 9.57 -0.32 2.04
C HIS A 106 9.18 1.08 2.48
N LEU A 107 7.91 1.21 2.90
CA LEU A 107 7.45 2.37 3.63
C LEU A 107 7.73 2.14 5.12
N MET A 108 8.40 3.07 5.76
CA MET A 108 8.65 3.04 7.20
C MET A 108 7.73 4.04 7.89
N PHE A 109 6.82 3.54 8.70
CA PHE A 109 5.96 4.34 9.55
C PHE A 109 6.69 4.62 10.86
N LEU A 110 6.83 5.89 11.19
CA LEU A 110 7.51 6.36 12.38
C LEU A 110 6.50 7.03 13.32
N ASP A 111 6.70 6.81 14.61
CA ASP A 111 5.84 7.34 15.65
C ASP A 111 4.38 6.94 15.45
N LEU A 112 4.15 5.62 15.46
CA LEU A 112 2.82 5.04 15.32
C LEU A 112 1.88 5.55 16.44
N LYS A 113 0.71 6.01 16.05
CA LYS A 113 -0.33 6.47 16.98
C LYS A 113 -1.03 5.30 17.68
N ARG A 114 -1.02 4.13 17.03
CA ARG A 114 -1.56 2.87 17.54
C ARG A 114 -0.87 1.69 16.86
N PRO A 115 -0.86 0.49 17.47
CA PRO A 115 -0.36 -0.69 16.81
C PRO A 115 -1.16 -1.03 15.55
N PHE A 116 -0.50 -1.61 14.55
CA PHE A 116 -1.16 -2.22 13.41
C PHE A 116 -1.64 -3.61 13.78
N LYS A 117 -2.94 -3.84 13.72
CA LYS A 117 -3.56 -5.13 14.04
C LYS A 117 -3.96 -5.88 12.78
N ALA A 118 -3.66 -7.17 12.73
CA ALA A 118 -4.05 -8.03 11.61
C ALA A 118 -5.57 -7.93 11.32
N GLY A 119 -5.92 -7.80 10.05
CA GLY A 119 -7.31 -7.61 9.60
C GLY A 119 -7.77 -6.15 9.50
N GLU A 120 -7.03 -5.21 10.07
CA GLU A 120 -7.30 -3.77 9.90
C GLU A 120 -6.77 -3.25 8.57
N ARG A 121 -7.18 -2.03 8.23
CA ARG A 121 -6.66 -1.28 7.08
C ARG A 121 -6.03 0.00 7.55
N VAL A 122 -4.90 0.36 6.93
CA VAL A 122 -4.16 1.58 7.22
C VAL A 122 -4.19 2.47 5.99
N PRO A 123 -4.82 3.66 6.06
CA PRO A 123 -4.82 4.59 4.93
C PRO A 123 -3.44 5.21 4.76
N VAL A 124 -2.97 5.28 3.52
CA VAL A 124 -1.71 5.91 3.14
C VAL A 124 -1.91 6.74 1.89
N GLU A 125 -1.40 7.95 1.90
CA GLU A 125 -1.28 8.78 0.73
C GLU A 125 0.13 8.63 0.16
N LEU A 126 0.22 8.13 -1.07
CA LEU A 126 1.47 8.05 -1.82
C LEU A 126 1.61 9.30 -2.68
N ARG A 127 2.81 9.88 -2.73
CA ARG A 127 3.13 11.02 -3.60
C ARG A 127 4.07 10.61 -4.70
N PHE A 128 3.63 10.81 -5.93
CA PHE A 128 4.42 10.61 -7.13
C PHE A 128 4.78 11.96 -7.75
N GLU A 129 5.95 12.02 -8.38
CA GLU A 129 6.45 13.26 -9.00
C GLU A 129 5.53 13.73 -10.13
N LYS A 130 5.05 12.82 -10.98
CA LYS A 130 4.17 13.13 -12.12
C LYS A 130 2.70 12.83 -11.87
N ALA A 131 2.39 11.64 -11.36
CA ALA A 131 1.01 11.23 -11.11
C ALA A 131 0.35 11.96 -9.94
N GLY A 132 1.13 12.61 -9.05
CA GLY A 132 0.62 13.32 -7.89
C GLY A 132 0.27 12.41 -6.73
N GLN A 133 -0.77 12.77 -5.99
CA GLN A 133 -1.19 12.07 -4.78
C GLN A 133 -2.16 10.94 -5.11
N VAL A 134 -1.89 9.76 -4.54
CA VAL A 134 -2.75 8.57 -4.66
C VAL A 134 -2.99 7.99 -3.28
N GLU A 135 -4.24 7.90 -2.88
CA GLU A 135 -4.63 7.28 -1.61
C GLU A 135 -4.81 5.78 -1.78
N VAL A 136 -4.20 5.00 -0.88
CA VAL A 136 -4.33 3.53 -0.84
C VAL A 136 -4.63 3.06 0.57
N GLN A 137 -5.23 1.88 0.68
CA GLN A 137 -5.48 1.21 1.96
C GLN A 137 -4.55 0.01 2.07
N LEU A 138 -3.66 0.01 3.06
CA LEU A 138 -2.81 -1.13 3.35
C LEU A 138 -3.58 -2.15 4.19
N GLU A 139 -3.67 -3.37 3.72
CA GLU A 139 -4.27 -4.47 4.47
C GLU A 139 -3.24 -5.03 5.46
N VAL A 140 -3.57 -5.03 6.75
CA VAL A 140 -2.63 -5.49 7.78
C VAL A 140 -2.67 -7.02 7.87
N GLY A 141 -1.55 -7.64 7.53
CA GLY A 141 -1.33 -9.08 7.67
C GLY A 141 -0.70 -9.46 9.00
N ALA A 142 -0.33 -10.72 9.16
CA ALA A 142 0.32 -11.21 10.37
C ALA A 142 1.69 -10.54 10.62
N MET A 143 2.18 -10.56 11.86
CA MET A 143 3.48 -9.96 12.23
C MET A 143 4.66 -10.53 11.45
N GLY A 144 4.67 -11.80 11.14
CA GLY A 144 5.72 -12.48 10.37
C GLY A 144 5.44 -12.61 8.88
N ALA A 145 4.37 -11.99 8.35
CA ALA A 145 3.99 -12.14 6.97
C ALA A 145 5.10 -11.65 6.01
N SER A 146 5.30 -12.38 4.94
CA SER A 146 6.24 -12.04 3.86
C SER A 146 5.53 -11.65 2.56
N ALA A 147 4.18 -11.74 2.54
CA ALA A 147 3.33 -11.41 1.42
C ALA A 147 1.93 -11.00 1.92
N PRO A 148 1.14 -10.29 1.09
CA PRO A 148 -0.24 -9.95 1.45
C PRO A 148 -1.11 -11.19 1.59
N MET A 149 -2.12 -11.12 2.48
CA MET A 149 -3.02 -12.26 2.78
C MET A 149 -3.91 -12.68 1.60
N SER A 150 -4.10 -11.84 0.62
CA SER A 150 -5.03 -12.04 -0.51
C SER A 150 -4.38 -12.61 -1.78
N MET A 151 -3.17 -13.14 -1.71
CA MET A 151 -2.63 -13.88 -2.86
C MET A 151 -3.32 -15.22 -3.01
N PRO A 152 -4.04 -15.47 -4.14
CA PRO A 152 -4.47 -16.84 -4.42
C PRO A 152 -3.23 -17.71 -4.58
N MET A 153 -3.14 -18.74 -3.75
CA MET A 153 -2.12 -19.77 -3.94
C MET A 153 -2.41 -20.47 -5.26
N HIS A 154 -1.64 -20.18 -6.27
CA HIS A 154 -1.62 -21.01 -7.47
C HIS A 154 -0.99 -22.35 -7.10
N LYS A 155 -1.84 -23.37 -7.13
CA LYS A 155 -1.37 -24.75 -7.13
C LYS A 155 -0.71 -25.07 -8.46
#